data_d6143a7b5c8840acf8ffd74895830f7a
#
_entry.id   d6143a7b5c8840acf8ffd74895830f7a
#
_cell.length_a   1.000
_cell.length_b   1.000
_cell.length_c   1.000
_cell.angle_alpha   90.00
_cell.angle_beta   90.00
_cell.angle_gamma   90.00
#
_symmetry.space_group_name_H-M   'P 1'
#
loop_
_entity.id
_entity.type
_entity.pdbx_description
1 polymer ?
#
loop_
_entity_poly.entity_id
_entity_poly.type
_entity_poly.pdbx_seq_one_letter_code
_entity_poly.pdbx_strand_id
1 'polypeptide(L)' 'MKNRIKELRARLNLTQDELARKVGVRRETIVFLEKGKYNPSLQLAHDVAKALGAKRIEDVFVFG' A
#
# COMPACT_ATOMS: atom_id res chain seq x y z
N MET A 1 -6.56 -0.20 10.18
CA MET A 1 -5.85 -1.43 9.76
C MET A 1 -4.36 -1.18 9.76
N LYS A 2 -3.59 -2.03 10.37
CA LYS A 2 -2.13 -1.93 10.33
C LYS A 2 -1.60 -2.46 9.02
N ASN A 3 -0.48 -1.89 8.57
CA ASN A 3 0.12 -2.32 7.31
C ASN A 3 1.62 -2.04 7.31
N ARG A 4 2.30 -2.58 6.31
CA ARG A 4 3.74 -2.43 6.15
C ARG A 4 4.09 -1.64 4.89
N ILE A 5 3.17 -0.81 4.41
CA ILE A 5 3.36 -0.07 3.15
C ILE A 5 4.60 0.82 3.23
N LYS A 6 4.72 1.62 4.29
CA LYS A 6 5.83 2.54 4.45
C LYS A 6 7.18 1.80 4.48
N GLU A 7 7.22 0.70 5.23
CA GLU A 7 8.43 -0.13 5.34
C GLU A 7 8.83 -0.69 3.97
N LEU A 8 7.88 -1.25 3.25
CA LEU A 8 8.15 -1.86 1.95
C LEU A 8 8.48 -0.83 0.88
N ARG A 9 7.85 0.36 0.96
CA ARG A 9 8.21 1.48 0.08
C ARG A 9 9.67 1.87 0.29
N ALA A 10 10.08 1.97 1.56
CA ALA A 10 11.44 2.37 1.90
C ALA A 10 12.47 1.41 1.30
N ARG A 11 12.19 0.12 1.33
CA ARG A 11 13.07 -0.89 0.74
C ARG A 11 13.23 -0.71 -0.77
N LEU A 12 12.21 -0.19 -1.44
CA LEU A 12 12.20 0.01 -2.88
C LEU A 12 12.54 1.44 -3.28
N ASN A 13 12.80 2.31 -2.31
CA ASN A 13 13.02 3.75 -2.54
C ASN A 13 11.84 4.39 -3.28
N LEU A 14 10.61 3.97 -2.96
CA LEU A 14 9.40 4.53 -3.55
C LEU A 14 8.81 5.61 -2.65
N THR A 15 8.48 6.75 -3.24
CA THR A 15 7.71 7.77 -2.52
C THR A 15 6.23 7.38 -2.50
N GLN A 16 5.45 8.05 -1.64
CA GLN A 16 4.01 7.87 -1.64
C GLN A 16 3.40 8.20 -2.99
N ASP A 17 3.88 9.26 -3.62
CA ASP A 17 3.36 9.68 -4.93
C ASP A 17 3.68 8.63 -6.00
N GLU A 18 4.87 8.09 -5.99
CA GLU A 18 5.26 7.07 -6.95
C GLU A 18 4.42 5.80 -6.79
N LEU A 19 4.17 5.38 -5.55
CA LEU A 19 3.32 4.22 -5.31
C LEU A 19 1.89 4.50 -5.77
N ALA A 20 1.37 5.70 -5.47
CA ALA A 20 0.03 6.09 -5.89
C ALA A 20 -0.12 6.02 -7.40
N ARG A 21 0.88 6.50 -8.15
CA ARG A 21 0.87 6.45 -9.62
C ARG A 21 0.88 5.01 -10.13
N LYS A 22 1.65 4.14 -9.47
CA LYS A 22 1.73 2.73 -9.89
C LYS A 22 0.39 2.01 -9.76
N VAL A 23 -0.39 2.36 -8.76
CA VAL A 23 -1.68 1.70 -8.51
C VAL A 23 -2.88 2.53 -8.98
N GLY A 24 -2.63 3.69 -9.58
CA GLY A 24 -3.69 4.48 -10.21
C GLY A 24 -4.61 5.21 -9.24
N VAL A 25 -4.09 5.63 -8.09
CA VAL A 25 -4.86 6.41 -7.11
C VAL A 25 -4.14 7.70 -6.77
N ARG A 26 -4.79 8.57 -6.01
CA ARG A 26 -4.18 9.82 -5.56
C ARG A 26 -3.22 9.54 -4.42
N ARG A 27 -2.22 10.41 -4.27
CA ARG A 27 -1.26 10.31 -3.18
C ARG A 27 -1.95 10.26 -1.81
N GLU A 28 -3.01 11.07 -1.63
CA GLU A 28 -3.74 11.12 -0.36
C GLU A 28 -4.31 9.75 0.03
N THR A 29 -4.72 8.96 -0.96
CA THR A 29 -5.21 7.61 -0.69
C THR A 29 -4.11 6.76 -0.05
N ILE A 30 -2.89 6.86 -0.55
CA ILE A 30 -1.75 6.13 0.02
C ILE A 30 -1.45 6.65 1.42
N VAL A 31 -1.51 7.97 1.63
CA VAL A 31 -1.29 8.57 2.96
C VAL A 31 -2.28 7.99 3.97
N PHE A 32 -3.56 7.95 3.62
CA PHE A 32 -4.60 7.42 4.51
C PHE A 32 -4.47 5.91 4.72
N LEU A 33 -4.08 5.17 3.70
CA LEU A 33 -3.81 3.75 3.84
C LEU A 33 -2.70 3.51 4.86
N GLU A 34 -1.61 4.25 4.75
CA GLU A 34 -0.47 4.08 5.66
C GLU A 34 -0.82 4.42 7.10
N LYS A 35 -1.74 5.35 7.30
CA LYS A 35 -2.21 5.72 8.64
C LYS A 35 -3.25 4.75 9.20
N GLY A 36 -3.67 3.77 8.41
CA GLY A 36 -4.71 2.83 8.83
C GLY A 36 -6.10 3.42 8.90
N LYS A 37 -6.32 4.57 8.24
CA LYS A 37 -7.60 5.28 8.29
C LYS A 37 -8.50 5.02 7.09
N TYR A 38 -8.04 4.20 6.16
CA TYR A 38 -8.78 3.88 4.96
C TYR A 38 -8.68 2.38 4.70
N ASN A 39 -9.82 1.72 4.56
CA ASN A 39 -9.85 0.30 4.25
C ASN A 39 -9.88 0.14 2.73
N PRO A 40 -8.84 -0.41 2.13
CA PRO A 40 -8.81 -0.55 0.67
C PRO A 40 -9.79 -1.61 0.20
N SER A 41 -10.27 -1.46 -1.04
CA SER A 41 -10.96 -2.55 -1.72
C SER A 41 -9.98 -3.71 -1.90
N LEU A 42 -10.50 -4.89 -2.17
CA LEU A 42 -9.65 -6.06 -2.43
C LEU A 42 -8.74 -5.80 -3.63
N GLN A 43 -9.27 -5.16 -4.68
CA GLN A 43 -8.48 -4.84 -5.86
C GLN A 43 -7.33 -3.88 -5.53
N LEU A 44 -7.60 -2.83 -4.77
CA LEU A 44 -6.56 -1.88 -4.40
C LEU A 44 -5.50 -2.53 -3.50
N ALA A 45 -5.93 -3.34 -2.54
CA ALA A 45 -4.99 -4.06 -1.67
C ALA A 45 -4.08 -4.97 -2.50
N HIS A 46 -4.65 -5.66 -3.48
CA HIS A 46 -3.88 -6.51 -4.38
C HIS A 46 -2.88 -5.69 -5.22
N ASP A 47 -3.33 -4.58 -5.77
CA ASP A 47 -2.48 -3.72 -6.62
C ASP A 47 -1.32 -3.14 -5.81
N VAL A 48 -1.59 -2.71 -4.58
CA VAL A 48 -0.57 -2.16 -3.69
C VAL A 48 0.46 -3.25 -3.35
N ALA A 49 -0.01 -4.45 -2.98
CA ALA A 49 0.89 -5.55 -2.66
C ALA A 49 1.78 -5.89 -3.85
N LYS A 50 1.21 -5.96 -5.04
CA LYS A 50 1.96 -6.25 -6.26
C LYS A 50 3.00 -5.16 -6.56
N ALA A 51 2.61 -3.90 -6.42
CA ALA A 51 3.53 -2.78 -6.67
C ALA A 51 4.69 -2.77 -5.68
N LEU A 52 4.49 -3.28 -4.48
CA LEU A 52 5.53 -3.37 -3.45
C LEU A 52 6.34 -4.66 -3.52
N GLY A 53 6.07 -5.51 -4.50
CA GLY A 53 6.80 -6.77 -4.67
C GLY A 53 6.39 -7.85 -3.69
N ALA A 54 5.28 -7.68 -2.99
CA ALA A 54 4.78 -8.70 -2.06
C ALA A 54 4.01 -9.76 -2.84
N LYS A 55 4.12 -11.01 -2.40
CA LYS A 55 3.44 -12.12 -3.07
C LYS A 55 1.98 -12.23 -2.65
N ARG A 56 1.63 -11.73 -1.47
CA ARG A 56 0.28 -11.84 -0.91
C ARG A 56 -0.12 -10.55 -0.24
N ILE A 57 -1.43 -10.30 -0.19
CA ILE A 57 -1.99 -9.14 0.50
C ILE A 57 -1.59 -9.17 1.98
N GLU A 58 -1.57 -10.34 2.59
CA GLU A 58 -1.24 -10.51 4.02
C GLU A 58 0.21 -10.09 4.33
N ASP A 59 1.07 -10.05 3.33
CA ASP A 59 2.44 -9.60 3.52
C ASP A 59 2.53 -8.08 3.70
N VAL A 60 1.48 -7.37 3.33
CA VAL A 60 1.41 -5.91 3.40
C VAL A 60 0.43 -5.43 4.45
N PHE A 61 -0.77 -6.02 4.50
CA PHE A 61 -1.84 -5.62 5.40
C PHE A 61 -2.01 -6.63 6.53
N VAL A 62 -2.11 -6.12 7.74
CA VAL A 62 -2.29 -6.96 8.93
C VAL A 62 -3.79 -7.01 9.24
N PHE A 63 -4.36 -8.20 9.12
CA PHE A 63 -5.77 -8.45 9.41
C PHE A 63 -5.91 -9.02 10.82
N GLY A 64 -6.85 -8.55 11.55
CA GLY A 64 -7.14 -9.04 12.88
C GLY A 64 -6.87 -8.04 13.96
#